data_71b563699baa3e89e087fd0cf74347ba
#
_entry.id   71b563699baa3e89e087fd0cf74347ba
#
_cell.length_a   1.000
_cell.length_b   1.000
_cell.length_c   1.000
_cell.angle_alpha   90.00
_cell.angle_beta   90.00
_cell.angle_gamma   90.00
#
_symmetry.space_group_name_H-M   'P 1'
#
loop_
_entity.id
_entity.type
_entity.pdbx_description
1 polymer ?
#
loop_
_entity_poly.entity_id
_entity_poly.type
_entity_poly.pdbx_seq_one_letter_code
_entity_poly.pdbx_strand_id
1 'polypeptide(L)'
;DLNNISRNIITVEDPVEYKMEGINQIQVNTKVGLTFEKGLRAILRQDPDVIMIGEIRDSETAKIAIRSSITGHLVLSTLHTNDTVASITRLKDMGIDLYLISASLVGVISQRLVRKVCPKCSGIKYDCDYCSGKGYLGRTIVYEILQVDDEIRECIRNLDRHKEIREIAIERGKMITFEDSGHLCV
;
A
#
# COMPACT_ATOMS: atom_id res chain seq x y z
N ASP A 1 -0.58 11.59 -12.42
CA ASP A 1 -0.25 10.98 -13.71
C ASP A 1 -1.30 9.97 -14.19
N LEU A 2 -1.93 9.18 -13.28
CA LEU A 2 -2.99 8.23 -13.67
C LEU A 2 -4.29 8.94 -14.06
N ASN A 3 -4.64 10.03 -13.39
CA ASN A 3 -5.87 10.78 -13.64
C ASN A 3 -5.74 11.62 -14.91
N ASN A 4 -6.24 11.08 -16.01
CA ASN A 4 -6.33 11.72 -17.30
C ASN A 4 -7.63 11.30 -18.02
N ILE A 5 -8.05 12.03 -19.04
CA ILE A 5 -9.34 11.86 -19.71
C ILE A 5 -9.52 10.49 -20.41
N SER A 6 -8.42 9.77 -20.65
CA SER A 6 -8.47 8.47 -21.31
C SER A 6 -8.63 7.28 -20.34
N ARG A 7 -8.72 7.53 -19.04
CA ARG A 7 -8.79 6.48 -18.02
C ARG A 7 -10.01 6.66 -17.13
N ASN A 8 -10.78 5.62 -16.98
CA ASN A 8 -11.87 5.55 -16.01
C ASN A 8 -11.34 5.06 -14.66
N ILE A 9 -11.20 6.00 -13.72
CA ILE A 9 -10.72 5.72 -12.36
C ILE A 9 -11.91 5.73 -11.42
N ILE A 10 -12.10 4.63 -10.70
CA ILE A 10 -13.19 4.50 -9.74
C ILE A 10 -12.64 4.04 -8.40
N THR A 11 -13.08 4.70 -7.33
CA THR A 11 -12.66 4.36 -5.97
C THR A 11 -13.82 3.93 -5.09
N VAL A 12 -13.53 3.12 -4.07
CA VAL A 12 -14.43 2.83 -2.95
C VAL A 12 -13.68 3.08 -1.65
N GLU A 13 -14.19 3.98 -0.82
CA GLU A 13 -13.49 4.56 0.34
C GLU A 13 -14.36 4.60 1.59
N ASP A 14 -13.75 4.64 2.78
CA ASP A 14 -14.44 4.72 4.07
C ASP A 14 -13.66 5.59 5.10
N PRO A 15 -13.88 6.92 5.10
CA PRO A 15 -14.64 7.73 4.14
C PRO A 15 -13.81 8.22 2.94
N VAL A 16 -14.42 8.99 2.05
CA VAL A 16 -13.70 9.78 1.04
C VAL A 16 -13.03 10.95 1.74
N GLU A 17 -11.69 10.94 1.79
CA GLU A 17 -10.89 11.97 2.48
C GLU A 17 -10.83 13.28 1.69
N TYR A 18 -10.62 13.18 0.37
CA TYR A 18 -10.53 14.33 -0.53
C TYR A 18 -11.33 14.06 -1.79
N LYS A 19 -12.17 15.02 -2.18
CA LYS A 19 -12.85 14.96 -3.48
C LYS A 19 -11.86 15.30 -4.58
N MET A 20 -11.76 14.42 -5.56
CA MET A 20 -10.85 14.56 -6.70
C MET A 20 -11.64 14.69 -7.98
N GLU A 21 -11.40 15.77 -8.72
CA GLU A 21 -12.01 15.97 -10.03
C GLU A 21 -11.54 14.91 -11.03
N GLY A 22 -12.44 14.39 -11.85
CA GLY A 22 -12.13 13.34 -12.83
C GLY A 22 -12.06 11.92 -12.26
N ILE A 23 -12.36 11.71 -10.97
CA ILE A 23 -12.40 10.39 -10.33
C ILE A 23 -13.82 10.12 -9.80
N ASN A 24 -14.36 8.95 -10.11
CA ASN A 24 -15.63 8.49 -9.57
C ASN A 24 -15.40 7.86 -8.19
N GLN A 25 -15.78 8.57 -7.12
CA GLN A 25 -15.52 8.15 -5.75
C GLN A 25 -16.81 7.66 -5.07
N ILE A 26 -16.81 6.41 -4.60
CA ILE A 26 -17.92 5.78 -3.88
C ILE A 26 -17.57 5.73 -2.40
N GLN A 27 -18.39 6.36 -1.56
CA GLN A 27 -18.22 6.24 -0.12
C GLN A 27 -19.04 5.09 0.44
N VAL A 28 -18.38 4.22 1.21
CA VAL A 28 -19.02 3.13 1.97
C VAL A 28 -20.08 3.69 2.90
N ASN A 29 -21.24 3.03 2.95
CA ASN A 29 -22.30 3.34 3.88
C ASN A 29 -22.99 2.05 4.35
N THR A 30 -22.48 1.50 5.43
CA THR A 30 -22.97 0.24 6.00
C THR A 30 -24.41 0.31 6.49
N LYS A 31 -24.92 1.50 6.85
CA LYS A 31 -26.31 1.69 7.29
C LYS A 31 -27.33 1.35 6.19
N VAL A 32 -26.95 1.58 4.93
CA VAL A 32 -27.78 1.22 3.75
C VAL A 32 -27.26 -0.04 3.06
N GLY A 33 -26.32 -0.74 3.68
CA GLY A 33 -25.78 -1.98 3.18
C GLY A 33 -24.79 -1.83 2.02
N LEU A 34 -24.22 -0.63 1.79
CA LEU A 34 -23.15 -0.40 0.83
C LEU A 34 -21.80 -0.65 1.51
N THR A 35 -21.23 -1.81 1.28
CA THR A 35 -19.92 -2.27 1.80
C THR A 35 -18.84 -2.13 0.73
N PHE A 36 -17.57 -2.32 1.12
CA PHE A 36 -16.45 -2.42 0.16
C PHE A 36 -16.71 -3.48 -0.90
N GLU A 37 -17.13 -4.69 -0.49
CA GLU A 37 -17.47 -5.78 -1.41
C GLU A 37 -18.53 -5.38 -2.44
N LYS A 38 -19.66 -4.82 -1.98
CA LYS A 38 -20.77 -4.43 -2.87
C LYS A 38 -20.36 -3.28 -3.79
N GLY A 39 -19.63 -2.29 -3.26
CA GLY A 39 -19.08 -1.20 -4.05
C GLY A 39 -18.15 -1.72 -5.14
N LEU A 40 -17.22 -2.58 -4.79
CA LEU A 40 -16.26 -3.17 -5.74
C LEU A 40 -16.96 -4.01 -6.82
N ARG A 41 -17.96 -4.83 -6.47
CA ARG A 41 -18.77 -5.57 -7.45
C ARG A 41 -19.55 -4.64 -8.40
N ALA A 42 -19.97 -3.47 -7.94
CA ALA A 42 -20.62 -2.49 -8.79
C ALA A 42 -19.63 -1.79 -9.73
N ILE A 43 -18.44 -1.43 -9.23
CA ILE A 43 -17.35 -0.81 -9.99
C ILE A 43 -16.96 -1.67 -11.19
N LEU A 44 -16.82 -2.98 -11.02
CA LEU A 44 -16.45 -3.91 -12.09
C LEU A 44 -17.42 -3.96 -13.28
N ARG A 45 -18.63 -3.40 -13.16
CA ARG A 45 -19.60 -3.28 -14.25
C ARG A 45 -19.61 -1.89 -14.89
N GLN A 46 -18.68 -1.03 -14.52
CA GLN A 46 -18.57 0.35 -15.02
C GLN A 46 -17.37 0.55 -15.95
N ASP A 47 -16.81 -0.55 -16.46
CA ASP A 47 -15.64 -0.56 -17.34
C ASP A 47 -14.46 0.30 -16.80
N PRO A 48 -13.96 0.02 -15.58
CA PRO A 48 -12.88 0.79 -14.98
C PRO A 48 -11.53 0.38 -15.55
N ASP A 49 -10.64 1.34 -15.76
CA ASP A 49 -9.21 1.08 -16.04
C ASP A 49 -8.42 0.93 -14.73
N VAL A 50 -8.75 1.78 -13.76
CA VAL A 50 -8.10 1.82 -12.45
C VAL A 50 -9.14 1.74 -11.34
N ILE A 51 -8.93 0.81 -10.43
CA ILE A 51 -9.76 0.62 -9.24
C ILE A 51 -8.92 0.94 -8.00
N MET A 52 -9.40 1.83 -7.14
CA MET A 52 -8.80 2.05 -5.82
C MET A 52 -9.76 1.61 -4.73
N ILE A 53 -9.30 0.74 -3.87
CA ILE A 53 -10.00 0.25 -2.70
C ILE A 53 -9.33 0.89 -1.49
N GLY A 54 -10.05 1.71 -0.73
CA GLY A 54 -9.50 2.45 0.41
C GLY A 54 -8.71 1.52 1.34
N GLU A 55 -9.27 0.36 1.64
CA GLU A 55 -8.57 -0.70 2.37
C GLU A 55 -9.19 -2.08 2.13
N ILE A 56 -8.38 -3.13 2.30
CA ILE A 56 -8.84 -4.52 2.31
C ILE A 56 -8.81 -5.03 3.76
N ARG A 57 -10.00 -5.29 4.32
CA ARG A 57 -10.16 -5.79 5.70
C ARG A 57 -10.56 -7.27 5.76
N ASP A 58 -11.19 -7.77 4.71
CA ASP A 58 -11.84 -9.10 4.69
C ASP A 58 -11.47 -9.91 3.45
N SER A 59 -11.71 -11.22 3.56
CA SER A 59 -11.41 -12.22 2.52
C SER A 59 -12.16 -11.98 1.21
N GLU A 60 -13.42 -11.55 1.27
CA GLU A 60 -14.24 -11.40 0.06
C GLU A 60 -13.79 -10.19 -0.77
N THR A 61 -13.51 -9.06 -0.10
CA THR A 61 -12.92 -7.88 -0.76
C THR A 61 -11.55 -8.23 -1.35
N ALA A 62 -10.70 -8.96 -0.61
CA ALA A 62 -9.39 -9.40 -1.10
C ALA A 62 -9.50 -10.28 -2.37
N LYS A 63 -10.41 -11.27 -2.37
CA LYS A 63 -10.64 -12.15 -3.53
C LYS A 63 -11.06 -11.38 -4.76
N ILE A 64 -11.98 -10.41 -4.62
CA ILE A 64 -12.45 -9.61 -5.73
C ILE A 64 -11.31 -8.73 -6.26
N ALA A 65 -10.57 -8.04 -5.38
CA ALA A 65 -9.44 -7.19 -5.74
C ALA A 65 -8.38 -7.94 -6.55
N ILE A 66 -7.94 -9.11 -6.04
CA ILE A 66 -6.94 -9.96 -6.71
C ILE A 66 -7.44 -10.46 -8.08
N ARG A 67 -8.70 -10.92 -8.16
CA ARG A 67 -9.27 -11.36 -9.44
C ARG A 67 -9.36 -10.22 -10.45
N SER A 68 -9.73 -9.03 -10.00
CA SER A 68 -9.81 -7.85 -10.86
C SER A 68 -8.45 -7.48 -11.44
N SER A 69 -7.37 -7.57 -10.65
CA SER A 69 -6.02 -7.29 -11.16
C SER A 69 -5.56 -8.35 -12.19
N ILE A 70 -5.90 -9.62 -11.99
CA ILE A 70 -5.59 -10.70 -12.95
C ILE A 70 -6.36 -10.51 -14.27
N THR A 71 -7.56 -9.93 -14.23
CA THR A 71 -8.37 -9.65 -15.44
C THR A 71 -8.02 -8.34 -16.14
N GLY A 72 -6.92 -7.68 -15.77
CA GLY A 72 -6.34 -6.57 -16.51
C GLY A 72 -6.55 -5.18 -15.91
N HIS A 73 -7.25 -5.06 -14.77
CA HIS A 73 -7.43 -3.77 -14.12
C HIS A 73 -6.19 -3.42 -13.27
N LEU A 74 -5.81 -2.15 -13.24
CA LEU A 74 -4.88 -1.66 -12.23
C LEU A 74 -5.63 -1.49 -10.90
N VAL A 75 -5.32 -2.35 -9.94
CA VAL A 75 -5.94 -2.31 -8.61
C VAL A 75 -4.96 -1.72 -7.59
N LEU A 76 -5.36 -0.66 -6.93
CA LEU A 76 -4.64 -0.01 -5.83
C LEU A 76 -5.42 -0.23 -4.53
N SER A 77 -4.74 -0.57 -3.45
CA SER A 77 -5.38 -0.71 -2.15
C SER A 77 -4.40 -0.52 -1.00
N THR A 78 -4.93 -0.36 0.20
CA THR A 78 -4.13 -0.37 1.42
C THR A 78 -4.39 -1.63 2.25
N LEU A 79 -3.35 -2.04 2.98
CA LEU A 79 -3.37 -3.11 3.98
C LEU A 79 -2.69 -2.60 5.25
N HIS A 80 -3.24 -2.96 6.41
CA HIS A 80 -2.61 -2.65 7.69
C HIS A 80 -1.55 -3.69 8.02
N THR A 81 -0.32 -3.44 7.57
CA THR A 81 0.86 -4.30 7.78
C THR A 81 2.07 -3.47 8.17
N ASN A 82 3.04 -4.10 8.84
CA ASN A 82 4.22 -3.41 9.37
C ASN A 82 5.32 -3.19 8.33
N ASP A 83 5.38 -4.03 7.31
CA ASP A 83 6.36 -4.00 6.23
C ASP A 83 5.79 -4.60 4.93
N THR A 84 6.57 -4.56 3.86
CA THR A 84 6.13 -5.00 2.54
C THR A 84 5.92 -6.51 2.45
N VAL A 85 6.76 -7.32 3.07
CA VAL A 85 6.65 -8.80 3.05
C VAL A 85 5.45 -9.27 3.88
N ALA A 86 5.17 -8.59 5.00
CA ALA A 86 4.02 -8.88 5.84
C ALA A 86 2.68 -8.71 5.08
N SER A 87 2.64 -7.87 4.04
CA SER A 87 1.44 -7.73 3.21
C SER A 87 1.11 -9.01 2.43
N ILE A 88 2.12 -9.74 1.98
CA ILE A 88 1.96 -11.03 1.29
C ILE A 88 1.36 -12.06 2.26
N THR A 89 1.93 -12.14 3.47
CA THR A 89 1.42 -13.03 4.54
C THR A 89 -0.01 -12.67 4.90
N ARG A 90 -0.33 -11.39 5.02
CA ARG A 90 -1.67 -10.92 5.35
C ARG A 90 -2.71 -11.33 4.31
N LEU A 91 -2.40 -11.20 3.01
CA LEU A 91 -3.27 -11.66 1.93
C LEU A 91 -3.49 -13.18 1.98
N LYS A 92 -2.43 -13.95 2.27
CA LYS A 92 -2.54 -15.40 2.48
C LYS A 92 -3.44 -15.74 3.67
N ASP A 93 -3.27 -15.07 4.81
CA ASP A 93 -4.09 -15.28 6.01
C ASP A 93 -5.56 -14.94 5.77
N MET A 94 -5.85 -14.05 4.83
CA MET A 94 -7.21 -13.78 4.33
C MET A 94 -7.74 -14.88 3.40
N GLY A 95 -6.99 -15.97 3.17
CA GLY A 95 -7.40 -17.10 2.35
C GLY A 95 -7.21 -16.91 0.86
N ILE A 96 -6.25 -16.05 0.45
CA ILE A 96 -5.86 -15.93 -0.95
C ILE A 96 -4.72 -16.91 -1.25
N ASP A 97 -4.86 -17.70 -2.29
CA ASP A 97 -3.83 -18.62 -2.74
C ASP A 97 -2.57 -17.89 -3.16
N LEU A 98 -1.40 -18.38 -2.75
CA LEU A 98 -0.10 -17.78 -3.09
C LEU A 98 0.12 -17.66 -4.59
N TYR A 99 -0.41 -18.60 -5.37
CA TYR A 99 -0.38 -18.52 -6.83
C TYR A 99 -1.07 -17.24 -7.33
N LEU A 100 -2.26 -16.93 -6.80
CA LEU A 100 -3.01 -15.74 -7.18
C LEU A 100 -2.31 -14.45 -6.71
N ILE A 101 -1.75 -14.44 -5.50
CA ILE A 101 -0.96 -13.32 -4.98
C ILE A 101 0.24 -13.06 -5.90
N SER A 102 1.01 -14.12 -6.22
CA SER A 102 2.19 -14.00 -7.08
C SER A 102 1.85 -13.51 -8.49
N ALA A 103 0.70 -13.91 -9.04
CA ALA A 103 0.27 -13.53 -10.38
C ALA A 103 -0.26 -12.08 -10.45
N SER A 104 -0.83 -11.57 -9.35
CA SER A 104 -1.50 -10.26 -9.30
C SER A 104 -0.62 -9.14 -8.78
N LEU A 105 0.29 -9.44 -7.84
CA LEU A 105 1.06 -8.41 -7.14
C LEU A 105 2.18 -7.87 -8.02
N VAL A 106 2.23 -6.55 -8.18
CA VAL A 106 3.27 -5.83 -8.94
C VAL A 106 4.27 -5.15 -8.01
N GLY A 107 3.81 -4.70 -6.88
CA GLY A 107 4.66 -4.07 -5.87
C GLY A 107 3.90 -3.75 -4.60
N VAL A 108 4.64 -3.52 -3.53
CA VAL A 108 4.13 -3.12 -2.22
C VAL A 108 4.94 -1.95 -1.71
N ILE A 109 4.25 -0.95 -1.17
CA ILE A 109 4.87 0.20 -0.50
C ILE A 109 4.40 0.20 0.95
N SER A 110 5.33 0.13 1.89
CA SER A 110 5.08 0.35 3.31
C SER A 110 5.63 1.70 3.73
N GLN A 111 4.92 2.43 4.57
CA GLN A 111 5.34 3.77 4.99
C GLN A 111 5.20 3.97 6.49
N ARG A 112 6.08 4.81 7.04
CA ARG A 112 6.04 5.22 8.45
C ARG A 112 6.29 6.72 8.58
N LEU A 113 5.56 7.35 9.49
CA LEU A 113 5.84 8.72 9.90
C LEU A 113 6.89 8.70 11.02
N VAL A 114 8.04 9.33 10.78
CA VAL A 114 9.10 9.51 11.75
C VAL A 114 9.25 10.97 12.12
N ARG A 115 9.75 11.26 13.33
CA ARG A 115 10.04 12.62 13.77
C ARG A 115 11.27 13.15 13.06
N LYS A 116 11.22 14.39 12.60
CA LYS A 116 12.38 15.10 12.05
C LYS A 116 13.24 15.64 13.19
N VAL A 117 14.54 15.46 13.09
CA VAL A 117 15.52 16.07 14.01
C VAL A 117 15.40 17.59 13.88
N CYS A 118 15.46 18.29 15.00
CA CYS A 118 15.44 19.74 15.00
C CYS A 118 16.66 20.30 14.28
N PRO A 119 16.48 21.14 13.25
CA PRO A 119 17.62 21.66 12.47
C PRO A 119 18.49 22.64 13.24
N LYS A 120 17.99 23.18 14.37
CA LYS A 120 18.77 24.14 15.20
C LYS A 120 19.61 23.49 16.27
N CYS A 121 19.17 22.40 16.87
CA CYS A 121 19.90 21.74 17.95
C CYS A 121 20.36 20.32 17.60
N SER A 122 20.09 19.85 16.38
CA SER A 122 20.47 18.51 15.90
C SER A 122 20.12 17.37 16.89
N GLY A 123 19.00 17.53 17.57
CA GLY A 123 18.50 16.54 18.55
C GLY A 123 19.14 16.60 19.94
N ILE A 124 20.15 17.44 20.17
CA ILE A 124 21.05 17.31 21.35
C ILE A 124 20.71 18.34 22.46
N LYS A 125 20.07 19.46 22.17
CA LYS A 125 19.84 20.54 23.15
C LYS A 125 18.46 20.46 23.81
N TYR A 126 18.45 20.29 25.12
CA TYR A 126 17.25 20.29 25.96
C TYR A 126 16.62 21.69 26.14
N ASP A 127 17.38 22.78 25.92
CA ASP A 127 16.99 24.19 26.08
C ASP A 127 16.77 24.92 24.74
N CYS A 128 16.54 24.20 23.68
CA CYS A 128 16.31 24.79 22.36
C CYS A 128 14.88 25.34 22.24
N ASP A 129 14.74 26.66 22.18
CA ASP A 129 13.45 27.34 22.02
C ASP A 129 12.71 26.94 20.76
N TYR A 130 13.43 26.61 19.67
CA TYR A 130 12.84 26.26 18.39
C TYR A 130 12.04 24.95 18.41
N CYS A 131 12.47 23.96 19.18
CA CYS A 131 11.78 22.70 19.36
C CYS A 131 11.22 22.53 20.79
N SER A 132 11.27 23.57 21.61
CA SER A 132 10.89 23.55 23.02
C SER A 132 11.56 22.41 23.79
N GLY A 133 12.86 22.27 23.60
CA GLY A 133 13.69 21.25 24.27
C GLY A 133 13.45 19.80 23.82
N LYS A 134 12.57 19.55 22.85
CA LYS A 134 12.20 18.19 22.42
C LYS A 134 13.23 17.49 21.54
N GLY A 135 14.16 18.23 20.95
CA GLY A 135 15.15 17.73 19.99
C GLY A 135 14.59 17.40 18.61
N TYR A 136 13.26 17.45 18.43
CA TYR A 136 12.56 17.10 17.20
C TYR A 136 11.53 18.16 16.84
N LEU A 137 11.32 18.39 15.52
CA LEU A 137 10.30 19.31 15.03
C LEU A 137 9.69 18.80 13.71
N GLY A 138 8.38 18.57 13.74
CA GLY A 138 7.65 18.01 12.62
C GLY A 138 7.89 16.51 12.39
N ARG A 139 7.36 16.03 11.28
CA ARG A 139 7.44 14.62 10.86
C ARG A 139 7.76 14.54 9.38
N THR A 140 8.37 13.44 8.98
CA THR A 140 8.61 13.07 7.59
C THR A 140 8.21 11.62 7.37
N ILE A 141 8.11 11.21 6.12
CA ILE A 141 7.81 9.83 5.74
C ILE A 141 9.13 9.12 5.46
N VAL A 142 9.28 7.92 6.01
CA VAL A 142 10.21 6.91 5.53
C VAL A 142 9.37 5.77 4.93
N TYR A 143 9.90 5.12 3.91
CA TYR A 143 9.17 4.10 3.17
C TYR A 143 10.03 2.90 2.86
N GLU A 144 9.38 1.78 2.68
CA GLU A 144 9.95 0.55 2.17
C GLU A 144 9.19 0.19 0.88
N ILE A 145 9.89 -0.15 -0.19
CA ILE A 145 9.30 -0.53 -1.47
C ILE A 145 9.79 -1.92 -1.84
N LEU A 146 8.87 -2.82 -2.16
CA LEU A 146 9.15 -4.12 -2.76
C LEU A 146 8.58 -4.12 -4.18
N GLN A 147 9.45 -4.26 -5.18
CA GLN A 147 9.06 -4.52 -6.57
C GLN A 147 8.98 -6.03 -6.80
N VAL A 148 7.88 -6.50 -7.34
CA VAL A 148 7.64 -7.93 -7.57
C VAL A 148 8.00 -8.27 -9.02
N ASP A 149 9.17 -8.87 -9.23
CA ASP A 149 9.60 -9.46 -10.48
C ASP A 149 9.33 -10.99 -10.51
N ASP A 150 9.75 -11.67 -11.55
CA ASP A 150 9.45 -13.09 -11.74
C ASP A 150 10.09 -13.99 -10.67
N GLU A 151 11.26 -13.63 -10.16
CA GLU A 151 11.93 -14.40 -9.11
C GLU A 151 11.26 -14.16 -7.74
N ILE A 152 10.88 -12.92 -7.44
CA ILE A 152 10.08 -12.64 -6.23
C ILE A 152 8.72 -13.35 -6.31
N ARG A 153 8.11 -13.44 -7.52
CA ARG A 153 6.89 -14.25 -7.74
C ARG A 153 7.10 -15.71 -7.40
N GLU A 154 8.23 -16.28 -7.80
CA GLU A 154 8.57 -17.67 -7.49
C GLU A 154 8.76 -17.88 -5.98
N CYS A 155 9.44 -16.93 -5.29
CA CYS A 155 9.56 -16.96 -3.84
C CYS A 155 8.20 -16.86 -3.12
N ILE A 156 7.27 -16.04 -3.66
CA ILE A 156 5.91 -15.93 -3.11
C ILE A 156 5.15 -17.25 -3.20
N ARG A 157 5.30 -18.01 -4.30
CA ARG A 157 4.65 -19.32 -4.48
C ARG A 157 5.14 -20.37 -3.48
N ASN A 158 6.40 -20.28 -3.05
CA ASN A 158 7.05 -21.20 -2.12
C ASN A 158 7.05 -20.64 -0.69
N LEU A 159 6.05 -21.00 0.10
CA LEU A 159 5.82 -20.50 1.46
C LEU A 159 6.98 -20.61 2.44
N ASP A 160 7.79 -21.65 2.29
CA ASP A 160 8.97 -21.87 3.17
C ASP A 160 10.06 -20.83 2.99
N ARG A 161 9.97 -20.03 1.91
CA ARG A 161 10.94 -19.02 1.53
C ARG A 161 10.55 -17.57 1.89
N HIS A 162 9.54 -17.36 2.72
CA HIS A 162 9.09 -16.01 3.07
C HIS A 162 10.19 -15.11 3.68
N LYS A 163 11.07 -15.71 4.50
CA LYS A 163 12.24 -14.98 5.05
C LYS A 163 13.23 -14.60 3.95
N GLU A 164 13.35 -15.43 2.94
CA GLU A 164 14.25 -15.24 1.81
C GLU A 164 13.75 -14.14 0.86
N ILE A 165 12.43 -13.86 0.78
CA ILE A 165 11.89 -12.82 -0.10
C ILE A 165 12.60 -11.47 0.14
N ARG A 166 12.78 -11.10 1.41
CA ARG A 166 13.44 -9.85 1.77
C ARG A 166 14.91 -9.84 1.33
N GLU A 167 15.63 -10.90 1.64
CA GLU A 167 17.06 -11.04 1.32
C GLU A 167 17.27 -11.02 -0.18
N ILE A 168 16.53 -11.83 -0.93
CA ILE A 168 16.58 -11.89 -2.39
C ILE A 168 16.23 -10.53 -3.01
N ALA A 169 15.19 -9.87 -2.52
CA ALA A 169 14.78 -8.58 -3.03
C ALA A 169 15.84 -7.47 -2.80
N ILE A 170 16.54 -7.51 -1.67
CA ILE A 170 17.65 -6.59 -1.40
C ILE A 170 18.84 -6.89 -2.32
N GLU A 171 19.29 -8.15 -2.40
CA GLU A 171 20.42 -8.55 -3.25
C GLU A 171 20.22 -8.20 -4.71
N ARG A 172 18.98 -8.25 -5.19
CA ARG A 172 18.64 -7.93 -6.58
C ARG A 172 18.32 -6.45 -6.82
N GLY A 173 18.38 -5.61 -5.80
CA GLY A 173 18.00 -4.19 -5.92
C GLY A 173 16.50 -3.99 -6.22
N LYS A 174 15.64 -4.93 -5.81
CA LYS A 174 14.18 -4.89 -5.95
C LYS A 174 13.49 -4.41 -4.67
N MET A 175 14.26 -4.12 -3.63
CA MET A 175 13.76 -3.56 -2.38
C MET A 175 14.52 -2.28 -2.04
N ILE A 176 13.77 -1.25 -1.68
CA ILE A 176 14.26 -0.09 -0.93
C ILE A 176 13.82 -0.33 0.51
N THR A 177 14.76 -0.38 1.45
CA THR A 177 14.43 -0.61 2.86
C THR A 177 14.07 0.69 3.58
N PHE A 178 13.47 0.57 4.77
CA PHE A 178 13.26 1.74 5.64
C PHE A 178 14.57 2.43 6.02
N GLU A 179 15.68 1.69 6.12
CA GLU A 179 17.00 2.24 6.40
C GLU A 179 17.52 3.07 5.22
N ASP A 180 17.43 2.53 4.00
CA ASP A 180 17.80 3.26 2.78
C ASP A 180 17.01 4.57 2.66
N SER A 181 15.69 4.48 2.84
CA SER A 181 14.81 5.67 2.81
C SER A 181 15.12 6.64 3.94
N GLY A 182 15.48 6.14 5.13
CA GLY A 182 15.90 6.96 6.27
C GLY A 182 17.17 7.76 5.98
N HIS A 183 18.15 7.16 5.34
CA HIS A 183 19.38 7.84 4.93
C HIS A 183 19.17 8.94 3.89
N LEU A 184 18.13 8.86 3.07
CA LEU A 184 17.77 9.91 2.12
C LEU A 184 17.12 11.15 2.80
N CYS A 185 16.72 11.01 4.07
CA CYS A 185 16.02 12.05 4.82
C CYS A 185 16.94 12.84 5.79
N VAL A 186 18.24 12.52 5.82
CA VAL A 186 19.24 13.15 6.72
C VAL A 186 20.06 14.20 6.00
#